data_72b03223b7640a49b2b81f74585f9c9d
#
_entry.id   72b03223b7640a49b2b81f74585f9c9d
#
_cell.length_a   1.000
_cell.length_b   1.000
_cell.length_c   1.000
_cell.angle_alpha   90.00
_cell.angle_beta   90.00
_cell.angle_gamma   90.00
#
_symmetry.space_group_name_H-M   'P 1'
#
loop_
_entity.id
_entity.type
_entity.pdbx_description
1 polymer ?
#
loop_
_entity_poly.entity_id
_entity_poly.type
_entity_poly.pdbx_seq_one_letter_code
_entity_poly.pdbx_strand_id
1 'polypeptide(L)'
;MRILFSLLTLSLAMTAANAEAADCRLKPKEVVTRFMTQFYVDKKVREAFETWVDPGYVQHNPMAATGRDAAINFLEPFFATHPDIHYSIARIIADGNLVAVHSHGKFSADDRGIAVVDILRVEGCKVMEHWDVVQPVPEKTANSNGMF
;
A
#
# COMPACT_ATOMS: atom_id res chain seq x y z
N MET A 1 -25.72 -43.01 52.43
CA MET A 1 -25.25 -41.61 52.23
C MET A 1 -24.53 -41.59 50.90
N ARG A 2 -25.25 -41.15 49.84
CA ARG A 2 -24.73 -41.10 48.45
C ARG A 2 -24.30 -39.65 48.16
N ILE A 3 -23.01 -39.46 47.93
CA ILE A 3 -22.44 -38.15 47.56
C ILE A 3 -22.48 -38.06 46.03
N LEU A 4 -23.34 -37.17 45.50
CA LEU A 4 -23.33 -36.82 44.08
C LEU A 4 -22.21 -35.79 43.83
N PHE A 5 -21.23 -36.19 43.05
CA PHE A 5 -20.28 -35.26 42.46
C PHE A 5 -20.89 -34.64 41.19
N SER A 6 -21.23 -33.33 41.28
CA SER A 6 -21.65 -32.56 40.12
C SER A 6 -20.41 -32.10 39.38
N LEU A 7 -20.16 -32.66 38.20
CA LEU A 7 -19.13 -32.19 37.28
C LEU A 7 -19.64 -30.95 36.53
N LEU A 8 -19.14 -29.80 36.94
CA LEU A 8 -19.38 -28.52 36.23
C LEU A 8 -18.42 -28.44 35.03
N THR A 9 -18.90 -28.78 33.82
CA THR A 9 -18.17 -28.61 32.58
C THR A 9 -18.20 -27.13 32.19
N LEU A 10 -17.09 -26.44 32.40
CA LEU A 10 -16.84 -25.09 31.93
C LEU A 10 -16.59 -25.12 30.43
N SER A 11 -17.62 -24.85 29.64
CA SER A 11 -17.48 -24.69 28.16
C SER A 11 -16.83 -23.35 27.89
N LEU A 12 -15.54 -23.39 27.55
CA LEU A 12 -14.80 -22.25 27.04
C LEU A 12 -15.27 -21.99 25.60
N ALA A 13 -16.22 -21.09 25.41
CA ALA A 13 -16.62 -20.61 24.11
C ALA A 13 -15.47 -19.76 23.53
N MET A 14 -14.63 -20.38 22.73
CA MET A 14 -13.72 -19.66 21.82
C MET A 14 -14.58 -18.96 20.78
N THR A 15 -14.88 -17.70 21.00
CA THR A 15 -15.33 -16.82 19.93
C THR A 15 -14.14 -16.60 19.01
N ALA A 16 -14.03 -17.43 17.97
CA ALA A 16 -13.23 -17.13 16.82
C ALA A 16 -13.80 -15.82 16.22
N ALA A 17 -13.09 -14.72 16.41
CA ALA A 17 -13.30 -13.54 15.59
C ALA A 17 -12.87 -13.96 14.16
N ASN A 18 -13.84 -14.50 13.41
CA ASN A 18 -13.73 -14.55 11.96
C ASN A 18 -13.73 -13.08 11.52
N ALA A 19 -12.53 -12.52 11.30
CA ALA A 19 -12.41 -11.36 10.47
C ALA A 19 -13.02 -11.78 9.12
N GLU A 20 -14.22 -11.30 8.83
CA GLU A 20 -14.83 -11.41 7.52
C GLU A 20 -13.81 -10.82 6.53
N ALA A 21 -13.14 -11.71 5.79
CA ALA A 21 -12.51 -11.31 4.56
C ALA A 21 -13.67 -10.80 3.70
N ALA A 22 -13.83 -9.48 3.63
CA ALA A 22 -14.83 -8.86 2.79
C ALA A 22 -14.73 -9.54 1.42
N ASP A 23 -15.88 -10.01 0.88
CA ASP A 23 -15.95 -10.69 -0.43
C ASP A 23 -15.41 -9.71 -1.49
N CYS A 24 -14.08 -9.71 -1.64
CA CYS A 24 -13.38 -8.81 -2.53
C CYS A 24 -13.57 -9.27 -3.95
N ARG A 25 -14.40 -8.55 -4.70
CA ARG A 25 -14.65 -8.80 -6.12
C ARG A 25 -13.71 -8.04 -7.06
N LEU A 26 -12.87 -7.17 -6.51
CA LEU A 26 -11.91 -6.40 -7.31
C LEU A 26 -10.68 -7.27 -7.62
N LYS A 27 -10.17 -7.14 -8.84
CA LYS A 27 -8.89 -7.74 -9.21
C LYS A 27 -7.74 -6.97 -8.54
N PRO A 28 -6.59 -7.60 -8.24
CA PRO A 28 -5.44 -6.93 -7.63
C PRO A 28 -5.04 -5.64 -8.34
N LYS A 29 -5.04 -5.62 -9.68
CA LYS A 29 -4.77 -4.42 -10.47
C LYS A 29 -5.75 -3.28 -10.18
N GLU A 30 -7.03 -3.58 -9.98
CA GLU A 30 -8.05 -2.56 -9.69
C GLU A 30 -7.88 -1.97 -8.29
N VAL A 31 -7.56 -2.83 -7.30
CA VAL A 31 -7.25 -2.40 -5.93
C VAL A 31 -6.08 -1.42 -5.95
N VAL A 32 -4.97 -1.82 -6.56
CA VAL A 32 -3.76 -0.98 -6.63
C VAL A 32 -4.00 0.29 -7.46
N THR A 33 -4.74 0.22 -8.57
CA THR A 33 -5.06 1.42 -9.34
C THR A 33 -5.82 2.44 -8.49
N ARG A 34 -6.83 2.01 -7.72
CA ARG A 34 -7.60 2.89 -6.84
C ARG A 34 -6.74 3.44 -5.70
N PHE A 35 -5.96 2.59 -5.05
CA PHE A 35 -5.03 2.98 -3.99
C PHE A 35 -4.04 4.05 -4.48
N MET A 36 -3.32 3.76 -5.57
CA MET A 36 -2.28 4.66 -6.07
C MET A 36 -2.85 5.97 -6.63
N THR A 37 -4.04 5.94 -7.22
CA THR A 37 -4.72 7.18 -7.64
C THR A 37 -5.06 8.04 -6.43
N GLN A 38 -5.72 7.47 -5.42
CA GLN A 38 -6.10 8.19 -4.20
C GLN A 38 -4.89 8.70 -3.42
N PHE A 39 -3.82 7.90 -3.37
CA PHE A 39 -2.59 8.24 -2.66
C PHE A 39 -1.73 9.25 -3.43
N TYR A 40 -1.33 8.93 -4.67
CA TYR A 40 -0.37 9.73 -5.42
C TYR A 40 -1.00 10.92 -6.16
N VAL A 41 -2.19 10.73 -6.75
CA VAL A 41 -2.82 11.76 -7.58
C VAL A 41 -3.68 12.68 -6.74
N ASP A 42 -4.57 12.11 -5.91
CA ASP A 42 -5.48 12.88 -5.07
C ASP A 42 -4.82 13.39 -3.78
N LYS A 43 -3.65 12.85 -3.41
CA LYS A 43 -2.87 13.15 -2.20
C LYS A 43 -3.65 12.91 -0.89
N LYS A 44 -4.64 12.01 -0.92
CA LYS A 44 -5.45 11.62 0.23
C LYS A 44 -4.78 10.47 0.98
N VAL A 45 -3.60 10.74 1.57
CA VAL A 45 -2.72 9.71 2.15
C VAL A 45 -3.47 8.84 3.15
N ARG A 46 -3.99 9.44 4.23
CA ARG A 46 -4.68 8.71 5.30
C ARG A 46 -5.84 7.88 4.76
N GLU A 47 -6.75 8.51 4.01
CA GLU A 47 -7.93 7.85 3.46
C GLU A 47 -7.54 6.67 2.54
N ALA A 48 -6.51 6.84 1.71
CA ALA A 48 -6.02 5.79 0.81
C ALA A 48 -5.48 4.60 1.60
N PHE A 49 -4.62 4.84 2.59
CA PHE A 49 -4.02 3.77 3.39
C PHE A 49 -5.05 3.06 4.27
N GLU A 50 -5.93 3.77 4.96
CA GLU A 50 -6.99 3.17 5.78
C GLU A 50 -7.97 2.34 4.94
N THR A 51 -8.27 2.78 3.72
CA THR A 51 -9.17 2.07 2.80
C THR A 51 -8.54 0.83 2.18
N TRP A 52 -7.30 0.94 1.70
CA TRP A 52 -6.73 -0.06 0.80
C TRP A 52 -5.57 -0.87 1.40
N VAL A 53 -4.98 -0.46 2.52
CA VAL A 53 -3.80 -1.11 3.10
C VAL A 53 -4.18 -1.85 4.38
N ASP A 54 -3.66 -3.06 4.53
CA ASP A 54 -3.86 -3.86 5.74
C ASP A 54 -3.13 -3.22 6.94
N PRO A 55 -3.69 -3.28 8.17
CA PRO A 55 -2.98 -2.81 9.37
C PRO A 55 -1.61 -3.45 9.58
N GLY A 56 -1.47 -4.74 9.22
CA GLY A 56 -0.23 -5.51 9.29
C GLY A 56 0.70 -5.37 8.08
N TYR A 57 0.49 -4.36 7.25
CA TYR A 57 1.27 -4.06 6.05
C TYR A 57 2.78 -4.14 6.26
N VAL A 58 3.46 -4.92 5.41
CA VAL A 58 4.91 -5.13 5.46
C VAL A 58 5.59 -4.22 4.44
N GLN A 59 6.51 -3.39 4.94
CA GLN A 59 7.30 -2.45 4.15
C GLN A 59 8.72 -2.98 3.92
N HIS A 60 9.17 -3.03 2.66
CA HIS A 60 10.53 -3.44 2.30
C HIS A 60 11.43 -2.30 1.86
N ASN A 61 10.93 -1.07 1.72
CA ASN A 61 11.80 0.09 1.55
C ASN A 61 12.62 0.30 2.82
N PRO A 62 13.97 0.27 2.76
CA PRO A 62 14.81 0.36 3.94
C PRO A 62 14.74 1.72 4.67
N MET A 63 14.17 2.73 4.04
CA MET A 63 14.01 4.08 4.61
C MET A 63 12.65 4.28 5.31
N ALA A 64 11.74 3.29 5.27
CA ALA A 64 10.40 3.39 5.83
C ALA A 64 10.12 2.27 6.83
N ALA A 65 9.43 2.60 7.91
CA ALA A 65 9.05 1.61 8.92
C ALA A 65 7.87 0.75 8.46
N THR A 66 7.84 -0.50 8.91
CA THR A 66 6.74 -1.44 8.69
C THR A 66 5.46 -1.02 9.42
N GLY A 67 4.30 -1.31 8.85
CA GLY A 67 2.97 -1.06 9.38
C GLY A 67 2.26 0.10 8.69
N ARG A 68 0.95 -0.07 8.46
CA ARG A 68 0.12 0.94 7.81
C ARG A 68 0.17 2.30 8.51
N ASP A 69 0.03 2.30 9.82
CA ASP A 69 -0.01 3.54 10.60
C ASP A 69 1.35 4.25 10.59
N ALA A 70 2.46 3.50 10.55
CA ALA A 70 3.80 4.06 10.39
C ALA A 70 3.95 4.75 9.02
N ALA A 71 3.44 4.13 7.95
CA ALA A 71 3.42 4.73 6.61
C ALA A 71 2.58 6.01 6.58
N ILE A 72 1.37 6.01 7.17
CA ILE A 72 0.53 7.21 7.26
C ILE A 72 1.24 8.34 8.01
N ASN A 73 1.79 8.05 9.18
CA ASN A 73 2.45 9.04 10.04
C ASN A 73 3.68 9.68 9.39
N PHE A 74 4.33 8.98 8.46
CA PHE A 74 5.45 9.51 7.68
C PHE A 74 4.97 10.28 6.44
N LEU A 75 4.08 9.70 5.65
CA LEU A 75 3.70 10.22 4.34
C LEU A 75 2.71 11.39 4.41
N GLU A 76 1.77 11.38 5.34
CA GLU A 76 0.76 12.44 5.44
C GLU A 76 1.39 13.81 5.69
N PRO A 77 2.27 14.02 6.70
CA PRO A 77 2.97 15.29 6.89
C PRO A 77 3.95 15.59 5.75
N PHE A 78 4.57 14.57 5.14
CA PHE A 78 5.46 14.77 4.00
C PHE A 78 4.71 15.39 2.81
N PHE A 79 3.55 14.86 2.41
CA PHE A 79 2.75 15.43 1.35
C PHE A 79 2.17 16.81 1.72
N ALA A 80 1.79 17.03 2.98
CA ALA A 80 1.28 18.31 3.45
C ALA A 80 2.34 19.44 3.38
N THR A 81 3.61 19.10 3.62
CA THR A 81 4.73 20.06 3.56
C THR A 81 5.32 20.22 2.16
N HIS A 82 4.94 19.37 1.21
CA HIS A 82 5.38 19.42 -0.19
C HIS A 82 4.17 19.50 -1.14
N PRO A 83 3.42 20.64 -1.15
CA PRO A 83 2.18 20.75 -1.93
C PRO A 83 2.40 20.60 -3.46
N ASP A 84 3.59 20.95 -3.94
CA ASP A 84 3.94 20.90 -5.37
C ASP A 84 4.35 19.50 -5.84
N ILE A 85 4.45 18.52 -4.92
CA ILE A 85 4.67 17.12 -5.31
C ILE A 85 3.60 16.68 -6.31
N HIS A 86 4.04 16.07 -7.40
CA HIS A 86 3.18 15.52 -8.43
C HIS A 86 3.66 14.14 -8.85
N TYR A 87 2.75 13.17 -8.86
CA TYR A 87 2.99 11.83 -9.40
C TYR A 87 2.12 11.58 -10.63
N SER A 88 2.75 11.06 -11.70
CA SER A 88 2.06 10.56 -12.89
C SER A 88 2.28 9.07 -13.01
N ILE A 89 1.22 8.30 -13.06
CA ILE A 89 1.30 6.84 -13.25
C ILE A 89 1.43 6.56 -14.74
N ALA A 90 2.59 6.04 -15.16
CA ALA A 90 2.87 5.72 -16.55
C ALA A 90 2.26 4.37 -16.96
N ARG A 91 2.35 3.35 -16.11
CA ARG A 91 1.77 2.01 -16.36
C ARG A 91 1.56 1.20 -15.10
N ILE A 92 0.60 0.28 -15.15
CA ILE A 92 0.31 -0.70 -14.08
C ILE A 92 0.28 -2.09 -14.71
N ILE A 93 1.11 -2.99 -14.21
CA ILE A 93 1.26 -4.37 -14.67
C ILE A 93 0.92 -5.30 -13.51
N ALA A 94 0.13 -6.34 -13.74
CA ALA A 94 -0.24 -7.29 -12.70
C ALA A 94 0.06 -8.72 -13.14
N ASP A 95 0.57 -9.51 -12.20
CA ASP A 95 0.74 -10.96 -12.32
C ASP A 95 0.25 -11.62 -11.03
N GLY A 96 -0.85 -12.35 -11.12
CA GLY A 96 -1.53 -12.89 -9.95
C GLY A 96 -1.92 -11.80 -8.95
N ASN A 97 -1.40 -11.90 -7.74
CA ASN A 97 -1.62 -10.94 -6.65
C ASN A 97 -0.52 -9.88 -6.51
N LEU A 98 0.49 -9.92 -7.38
CA LEU A 98 1.54 -8.89 -7.45
C LEU A 98 1.20 -7.86 -8.52
N VAL A 99 1.36 -6.59 -8.17
CA VAL A 99 1.07 -5.46 -9.07
C VAL A 99 2.23 -4.48 -9.05
N ALA A 100 2.84 -4.25 -10.20
CA ALA A 100 3.88 -3.25 -10.38
C ALA A 100 3.29 -1.96 -10.96
N VAL A 101 3.65 -0.82 -10.35
CA VAL A 101 3.23 0.53 -10.76
C VAL A 101 4.49 1.33 -11.11
N HIS A 102 4.61 1.73 -12.37
CA HIS A 102 5.69 2.60 -12.81
C HIS A 102 5.20 4.04 -12.88
N SER A 103 5.83 4.91 -12.10
CA SER A 103 5.41 6.29 -11.90
C SER A 103 6.56 7.27 -12.10
N HIS A 104 6.21 8.51 -12.47
CA HIS A 104 7.08 9.67 -12.44
C HIS A 104 6.70 10.56 -11.26
N GLY A 105 7.56 10.70 -10.27
CA GLY A 105 7.40 11.63 -9.16
C GLY A 105 8.24 12.89 -9.38
N LYS A 106 7.66 14.07 -9.16
CA LYS A 106 8.31 15.39 -9.21
C LYS A 106 8.02 16.16 -7.94
N PHE A 107 9.01 16.86 -7.39
CA PHE A 107 8.86 17.65 -6.16
C PHE A 107 8.54 19.13 -6.45
N SER A 108 8.73 19.58 -7.69
CA SER A 108 8.33 20.90 -8.21
C SER A 108 8.11 20.84 -9.72
N ALA A 109 7.58 21.91 -10.32
CA ALA A 109 7.36 21.99 -11.76
C ALA A 109 8.65 21.83 -12.57
N ASP A 110 9.76 22.41 -12.08
CA ASP A 110 11.06 22.41 -12.76
C ASP A 110 11.94 21.20 -12.40
N ASP A 111 11.48 20.35 -11.47
CA ASP A 111 12.21 19.14 -11.10
C ASP A 111 12.16 18.10 -12.24
N ARG A 112 13.29 17.47 -12.53
CA ARG A 112 13.32 16.32 -13.44
C ARG A 112 12.62 15.10 -12.82
N GLY A 113 12.66 15.02 -11.51
CA GLY A 113 11.96 14.01 -10.73
C GLY A 113 12.69 12.67 -10.64
N ILE A 114 11.91 11.69 -10.27
CA ILE A 114 12.33 10.31 -10.06
C ILE A 114 11.41 9.33 -10.80
N ALA A 115 11.97 8.28 -11.35
CA ALA A 115 11.23 7.09 -11.73
C ALA A 115 11.07 6.20 -10.50
N VAL A 116 9.85 5.77 -10.23
CA VAL A 116 9.52 4.85 -9.14
C VAL A 116 8.85 3.62 -9.73
N VAL A 117 9.28 2.44 -9.29
CA VAL A 117 8.55 1.20 -9.51
C VAL A 117 8.13 0.66 -8.16
N ASP A 118 6.86 0.86 -7.82
CA ASP A 118 6.23 0.25 -6.65
C ASP A 118 5.76 -1.16 -7.02
N ILE A 119 6.07 -2.17 -6.21
CA ILE A 119 5.54 -3.52 -6.32
C ILE A 119 4.70 -3.77 -5.07
N LEU A 120 3.44 -4.15 -5.27
CA LEU A 120 2.47 -4.33 -4.20
C LEU A 120 1.88 -5.72 -4.28
N ARG A 121 1.80 -6.40 -3.13
CA ARG A 121 1.08 -7.67 -2.99
C ARG A 121 -0.29 -7.41 -2.39
N VAL A 122 -1.32 -7.98 -3.03
CA VAL A 122 -2.73 -7.75 -2.69
C VAL A 122 -3.39 -9.06 -2.24
N GLU A 123 -4.12 -9.01 -1.13
CA GLU A 123 -5.02 -10.08 -0.68
C GLU A 123 -6.32 -9.45 -0.16
N GLY A 124 -7.45 -10.04 -0.48
CA GLY A 124 -8.75 -9.62 0.07
C GLY A 124 -9.05 -8.12 -0.07
N CYS A 125 -8.75 -7.52 -1.22
CA CYS A 125 -8.86 -6.07 -1.48
C CYS A 125 -7.91 -5.18 -0.64
N LYS A 126 -6.90 -5.75 0.00
CA LYS A 126 -5.93 -4.99 0.77
C LYS A 126 -4.52 -5.17 0.23
N VAL A 127 -3.75 -4.10 0.23
CA VAL A 127 -2.31 -4.13 0.03
C VAL A 127 -1.68 -4.64 1.33
N MET A 128 -1.00 -5.77 1.22
CA MET A 128 -0.37 -6.46 2.33
C MET A 128 1.12 -6.16 2.44
N GLU A 129 1.76 -5.82 1.31
CA GLU A 129 3.21 -5.77 1.23
C GLU A 129 3.67 -4.86 0.08
N HIS A 130 4.81 -4.20 0.26
CA HIS A 130 5.33 -3.22 -0.69
C HIS A 130 6.85 -3.27 -0.79
N TRP A 131 7.34 -3.27 -2.01
CA TRP A 131 8.72 -3.02 -2.42
C TRP A 131 8.75 -1.84 -3.38
N ASP A 132 9.85 -1.12 -3.42
CA ASP A 132 10.05 -0.10 -4.44
C ASP A 132 11.48 -0.05 -4.97
N VAL A 133 11.62 0.48 -6.16
CA VAL A 133 12.90 0.87 -6.75
C VAL A 133 12.77 2.31 -7.25
N VAL A 134 13.70 3.15 -6.83
CA VAL A 134 13.70 4.57 -7.17
C VAL A 134 14.96 4.92 -7.95
N GLN A 135 14.79 5.60 -9.09
CA GLN A 135 15.89 6.09 -9.91
C GLN A 135 15.70 7.59 -10.22
N PRO A 136 16.67 8.46 -9.90
CA PRO A 136 16.62 9.85 -10.34
C PRO A 136 16.59 9.95 -11.87
N VAL A 137 15.79 10.89 -12.40
CA VAL A 137 15.80 11.21 -13.83
C VAL A 137 17.07 11.97 -14.16
N PRO A 138 17.99 11.43 -15.01
CA PRO A 138 19.28 12.04 -15.24
C PRO A 138 19.16 13.32 -16.08
N GLU A 139 20.14 14.20 -15.94
CA GLU A 139 20.23 15.41 -16.77
C GLU A 139 20.61 15.08 -18.24
N LYS A 140 21.50 14.11 -18.41
CA LYS A 140 21.96 13.66 -19.72
C LYS A 140 21.60 12.19 -19.93
N THR A 141 21.04 11.91 -21.08
CA THR A 141 20.64 10.55 -21.49
C THR A 141 21.45 10.09 -22.69
N ALA A 142 21.70 8.78 -22.78
CA ALA A 142 22.37 8.17 -23.93
C ALA A 142 21.42 7.98 -25.14
N ASN A 143 20.11 8.18 -24.93
CA ASN A 143 19.06 8.04 -25.94
C ASN A 143 17.93 9.05 -25.68
N SER A 144 17.01 9.21 -26.63
CA SER A 144 15.90 10.13 -26.57
C SER A 144 14.53 9.49 -26.25
N ASN A 145 14.50 8.22 -25.80
CA ASN A 145 13.24 7.47 -25.63
C ASN A 145 12.46 7.88 -24.39
N GLY A 146 13.09 8.55 -23.42
CA GLY A 146 12.51 8.85 -22.12
C GLY A 146 12.50 7.64 -21.17
N MET A 147 11.99 7.85 -19.94
CA MET A 147 11.91 6.81 -18.90
C MET A 147 10.47 6.33 -18.66
N PHE A 148 9.47 6.97 -19.25
CA PHE A 148 8.05 6.77 -18.91
C PHE A 148 7.17 6.43 -20.12
#